data_26ba37b53d112b75cd443dd707b2a0bd
#
_entry.id   26ba37b53d112b75cd443dd707b2a0bd
#
_cell.length_a   1.000
_cell.length_b   1.000
_cell.length_c   1.000
_cell.angle_alpha   90.00
_cell.angle_beta   90.00
_cell.angle_gamma   90.00
#
_symmetry.space_group_name_H-M   'P 1'
#
loop_
_entity.id
_entity.type
_entity.pdbx_description
1 polymer ?
#
loop_
_entity_poly.entity_id
_entity_poly.type
_entity_poly.pdbx_seq_one_letter_code
_entity_poly.pdbx_strand_id
1 'polypeptide(L)'
;ALIAGYESQQAFSSIFKTMYKQTPLEYRQNEVFYPLQLEFTLNKNPTAPDTMMQEISYATLADIPDWMNFITLVIDGFPCLDENSHLEQVKQYVQRRQALIMRDGSTIIGAAAFSYQTGSIDFLAVHPQYRHYGVAKAFLDFMMCNLFVGREISITTFREGDKADTGQREEYKRLGFAESELLTEFGYPTQRLILPPKQEKGDNG
;
A
#
# COMPACT_ATOMS: atom_id res chain seq x y z
N ALA A 1 -21.19 13.65 18.27
CA ALA A 1 -20.84 12.39 18.93
C ALA A 1 -22.07 11.50 19.07
N LEU A 2 -23.10 11.91 19.82
CA LEU A 2 -24.30 11.07 20.05
C LEU A 2 -25.06 10.72 18.77
N ILE A 3 -25.26 11.67 17.86
CA ILE A 3 -25.90 11.44 16.55
C ILE A 3 -25.09 10.46 15.67
N ALA A 4 -23.77 10.41 15.86
CA ALA A 4 -22.87 9.47 15.17
C ALA A 4 -22.66 8.15 15.94
N GLY A 5 -23.48 7.86 16.95
CA GLY A 5 -23.45 6.60 17.70
C GLY A 5 -22.35 6.47 18.75
N TYR A 6 -21.66 7.54 19.11
CA TYR A 6 -20.60 7.50 20.12
C TYR A 6 -21.15 7.87 21.52
N GLU A 7 -20.71 7.14 22.54
CA GLU A 7 -21.15 7.32 23.93
C GLU A 7 -20.78 8.69 24.51
N SER A 8 -19.69 9.30 24.05
CA SER A 8 -19.23 10.60 24.53
C SER A 8 -18.48 11.38 23.45
N GLN A 9 -18.33 12.69 23.66
CA GLN A 9 -17.52 13.55 22.81
C GLN A 9 -16.03 13.15 22.84
N GLN A 10 -15.54 12.71 24.01
CA GLN A 10 -14.16 12.26 24.16
C GLN A 10 -13.91 10.98 23.36
N ALA A 11 -14.83 10.00 23.43
CA ALA A 11 -14.74 8.78 22.64
C ALA A 11 -14.73 9.08 21.13
N PHE A 12 -15.64 9.94 20.68
CA PHE A 12 -15.65 10.41 19.29
C PHE A 12 -14.33 11.08 18.90
N SER A 13 -13.84 12.04 19.70
CA SER A 13 -12.63 12.78 19.39
C SER A 13 -11.39 11.89 19.38
N SER A 14 -11.31 10.90 20.25
CA SER A 14 -10.23 9.93 20.30
C SER A 14 -10.20 9.06 19.06
N ILE A 15 -11.34 8.48 18.67
CA ILE A 15 -11.46 7.65 17.48
C ILE A 15 -11.21 8.48 16.21
N PHE A 16 -11.80 9.67 16.14
CA PHE A 16 -11.59 10.59 15.04
C PHE A 16 -10.10 10.94 14.85
N LYS A 17 -9.40 11.28 15.96
CA LYS A 17 -7.96 11.55 15.92
C LYS A 17 -7.15 10.33 15.52
N THR A 18 -7.55 9.13 15.92
CA THR A 18 -6.90 7.89 15.49
C THR A 18 -7.04 7.68 13.98
N MET A 19 -8.24 7.93 13.42
CA MET A 19 -8.54 7.73 12.01
C MET A 19 -7.91 8.83 11.13
N TYR A 20 -8.08 10.09 11.52
CA TYR A 20 -7.70 11.23 10.68
C TYR A 20 -6.39 11.92 11.10
N LYS A 21 -5.73 11.42 12.16
CA LYS A 21 -4.49 12.00 12.75
C LYS A 21 -4.62 13.46 13.21
N GLN A 22 -5.85 13.99 13.21
CA GLN A 22 -6.24 15.33 13.63
C GLN A 22 -7.45 15.25 14.54
N THR A 23 -7.61 16.23 15.42
CA THR A 23 -8.85 16.36 16.18
C THR A 23 -10.00 16.81 15.27
N PRO A 24 -11.28 16.55 15.62
CA PRO A 24 -12.41 17.06 14.86
C PRO A 24 -12.40 18.59 14.67
N LEU A 25 -11.82 19.31 15.64
CA LEU A 25 -11.71 20.76 15.58
C LEU A 25 -10.65 21.20 14.57
N GLU A 26 -9.46 20.61 14.62
CA GLU A 26 -8.38 20.86 13.66
C GLU A 26 -8.81 20.51 12.23
N TYR A 27 -9.47 19.36 12.05
CA TYR A 27 -10.01 18.92 10.76
C TYR A 27 -11.00 19.95 10.17
N ARG A 28 -11.88 20.49 11.03
CA ARG A 28 -12.86 21.52 10.60
C ARG A 28 -12.18 22.86 10.29
N GLN A 29 -11.11 23.22 10.99
CA GLN A 29 -10.40 24.49 10.80
C GLN A 29 -9.52 24.51 9.58
N ASN A 30 -9.00 23.35 9.19
CA ASN A 30 -8.10 23.25 8.02
C ASN A 30 -8.83 23.39 6.68
N GLU A 31 -10.17 23.36 6.68
CA GLU A 31 -11.03 23.43 5.47
C GLU A 31 -10.66 22.40 4.37
N VAL A 32 -9.77 21.46 4.68
CA VAL A 32 -9.40 20.37 3.78
C VAL A 32 -10.29 19.18 4.09
N PHE A 33 -11.31 19.00 3.28
CA PHE A 33 -12.22 17.86 3.39
C PHE A 33 -11.70 16.73 2.53
N TYR A 34 -11.39 15.61 3.17
CA TYR A 34 -11.11 14.38 2.43
C TYR A 34 -12.43 13.84 1.87
N PRO A 35 -12.54 13.60 0.57
CA PRO A 35 -13.77 13.05 0.01
C PRO A 35 -13.98 11.63 0.57
N LEU A 36 -15.10 11.43 1.27
CA LEU A 36 -15.49 10.11 1.79
C LEU A 36 -15.93 9.15 0.68
N GLN A 37 -16.19 9.69 -0.50
CA GLN A 37 -16.55 8.93 -1.70
C GLN A 37 -15.68 9.43 -2.85
N LEU A 38 -14.87 8.52 -3.38
CA LEU A 38 -14.11 8.76 -4.60
C LEU A 38 -14.89 8.18 -5.76
N GLU A 39 -15.08 8.99 -6.81
CA GLU A 39 -15.59 8.47 -8.08
C GLU A 39 -14.47 7.69 -8.76
N PHE A 40 -14.72 6.42 -9.02
CA PHE A 40 -13.84 5.59 -9.81
C PHE A 40 -14.64 4.70 -10.76
N THR A 41 -14.06 4.41 -11.91
CA THR A 41 -14.71 3.58 -12.92
C THR A 41 -14.46 2.11 -12.59
N LEU A 42 -15.54 1.36 -12.37
CA LEU A 42 -15.46 -0.09 -12.23
C LEU A 42 -15.17 -0.72 -13.59
N ASN A 43 -14.18 -1.59 -13.64
CA ASN A 43 -14.00 -2.45 -14.79
C ASN A 43 -15.11 -3.49 -14.82
N LYS A 44 -15.88 -3.57 -15.92
CA LYS A 44 -17.02 -4.47 -16.06
C LYS A 44 -16.61 -5.95 -16.14
N ASN A 45 -15.43 -6.22 -16.65
CA ASN A 45 -14.86 -7.54 -16.84
C ASN A 45 -13.41 -7.56 -16.39
N PRO A 46 -13.14 -7.61 -15.08
CA PRO A 46 -11.77 -7.68 -14.58
C PRO A 46 -11.10 -8.96 -15.07
N THR A 47 -9.88 -8.82 -15.58
CA THR A 47 -9.11 -9.94 -16.13
C THR A 47 -8.73 -10.95 -15.03
N ALA A 48 -8.80 -12.23 -15.32
CA ALA A 48 -8.47 -13.28 -14.35
C ALA A 48 -6.95 -13.35 -14.04
N PRO A 49 -6.57 -13.81 -12.83
CA PRO A 49 -5.18 -13.72 -12.31
C PRO A 49 -4.11 -14.41 -13.14
N ASP A 50 -4.42 -15.50 -13.81
CA ASP A 50 -3.42 -16.34 -14.51
C ASP A 50 -2.72 -15.62 -15.67
N THR A 51 -3.31 -14.53 -16.18
CA THR A 51 -2.76 -13.70 -17.24
C THR A 51 -1.97 -12.49 -16.69
N MET A 52 -2.14 -12.17 -15.41
CA MET A 52 -1.63 -10.91 -14.82
C MET A 52 -0.12 -10.88 -14.55
N MET A 53 0.54 -12.04 -14.35
CA MET A 53 1.99 -12.06 -14.07
C MET A 53 2.84 -11.54 -15.24
N GLN A 54 2.31 -11.53 -16.46
CA GLN A 54 3.00 -11.04 -17.65
C GLN A 54 2.93 -9.52 -17.84
N GLU A 55 2.14 -8.82 -17.03
CA GLU A 55 1.84 -7.39 -17.20
C GLU A 55 2.48 -6.46 -16.17
N ILE A 56 3.32 -7.00 -15.27
CA ILE A 56 4.09 -6.14 -14.34
C ILE A 56 5.22 -5.49 -15.11
N SER A 57 5.23 -4.17 -15.12
CA SER A 57 6.24 -3.36 -15.80
C SER A 57 6.82 -2.29 -14.87
N TYR A 58 8.00 -1.79 -15.21
CA TYR A 58 8.53 -0.60 -14.55
C TYR A 58 7.69 0.62 -14.94
N ALA A 59 7.29 1.39 -13.94
CA ALA A 59 6.63 2.66 -14.16
C ALA A 59 7.58 3.64 -14.86
N THR A 60 7.02 4.46 -15.73
CA THR A 60 7.69 5.53 -16.46
C THR A 60 7.20 6.90 -15.97
N LEU A 61 7.86 7.97 -16.39
CA LEU A 61 7.41 9.33 -16.08
C LEU A 61 6.01 9.64 -16.66
N ALA A 62 5.63 8.96 -17.74
CA ALA A 62 4.30 9.09 -18.35
C ALA A 62 3.19 8.48 -17.46
N ASP A 63 3.52 7.52 -16.60
CA ASP A 63 2.57 6.86 -15.71
C ASP A 63 2.28 7.66 -14.42
N ILE A 64 3.05 8.71 -14.15
CA ILE A 64 2.93 9.46 -12.89
C ILE A 64 1.53 10.05 -12.66
N PRO A 65 0.84 10.67 -13.64
CA PRO A 65 -0.51 11.17 -13.43
C PRO A 65 -1.49 10.06 -13.00
N ASP A 66 -1.43 8.90 -13.65
CA ASP A 66 -2.27 7.75 -13.31
C ASP A 66 -1.90 7.17 -11.94
N TRP A 67 -0.60 7.14 -11.61
CA TRP A 67 -0.12 6.73 -10.30
C TRP A 67 -0.67 7.64 -9.19
N MET A 68 -0.64 8.96 -9.38
CA MET A 68 -1.17 9.91 -8.41
C MET A 68 -2.69 9.75 -8.23
N ASN A 69 -3.44 9.54 -9.32
CA ASN A 69 -4.86 9.22 -9.26
C ASN A 69 -5.11 7.89 -8.52
N PHE A 70 -4.29 6.87 -8.78
CA PHE A 70 -4.40 5.59 -8.11
C PHE A 70 -4.14 5.71 -6.61
N ILE A 71 -3.16 6.50 -6.18
CA ILE A 71 -2.84 6.72 -4.76
C ILE A 71 -4.01 7.31 -4.00
N THR A 72 -4.70 8.30 -4.56
CA THR A 72 -5.88 8.89 -3.90
C THR A 72 -7.00 7.88 -3.67
N LEU A 73 -7.06 6.85 -4.51
CA LEU A 73 -8.05 5.77 -4.40
C LEU A 73 -7.69 4.72 -3.34
N VAL A 74 -6.39 4.40 -3.19
CA VAL A 74 -5.95 3.24 -2.38
C VAL A 74 -5.49 3.61 -0.98
N ILE A 75 -5.13 4.86 -0.73
CA ILE A 75 -4.71 5.35 0.58
C ILE A 75 -5.94 5.87 1.33
N ASP A 76 -6.59 4.97 2.07
CA ASP A 76 -7.67 5.35 2.98
C ASP A 76 -7.12 6.22 4.13
N GLY A 77 -7.70 7.41 4.29
CA GLY A 77 -7.54 8.18 5.52
C GLY A 77 -6.17 8.86 5.70
N PHE A 78 -5.47 9.21 4.64
CA PHE A 78 -4.28 10.07 4.71
C PHE A 78 -4.66 11.56 4.55
N PRO A 79 -5.19 12.22 5.59
CA PRO A 79 -5.54 13.63 5.51
C PRO A 79 -4.33 14.55 5.42
N CYS A 80 -3.11 14.00 5.49
CA CYS A 80 -1.84 14.72 5.48
C CYS A 80 -0.89 14.20 4.40
N LEU A 81 -1.41 13.59 3.32
CA LEU A 81 -0.56 13.31 2.17
C LEU A 81 -0.20 14.66 1.53
N ASP A 82 1.03 15.11 1.75
CA ASP A 82 1.57 16.19 0.94
C ASP A 82 1.77 15.64 -0.48
N GLU A 83 0.81 15.95 -1.36
CA GLU A 83 0.81 15.48 -2.74
C GLU A 83 2.11 15.86 -3.47
N ASN A 84 2.67 17.04 -3.17
CA ASN A 84 3.92 17.48 -3.80
C ASN A 84 5.11 16.63 -3.34
N SER A 85 5.25 16.41 -2.05
CA SER A 85 6.31 15.55 -1.51
C SER A 85 6.18 14.12 -2.01
N HIS A 86 4.95 13.60 -2.10
CA HIS A 86 4.71 12.26 -2.62
C HIS A 86 5.03 12.17 -4.13
N LEU A 87 4.61 13.16 -4.91
CA LEU A 87 4.94 13.26 -6.33
C LEU A 87 6.46 13.22 -6.58
N GLU A 88 7.23 13.98 -5.79
CA GLU A 88 8.69 13.98 -5.91
C GLU A 88 9.31 12.63 -5.52
N GLN A 89 8.78 11.95 -4.52
CA GLN A 89 9.19 10.59 -4.17
C GLN A 89 8.91 9.60 -5.30
N VAL A 90 7.71 9.62 -5.88
CA VAL A 90 7.34 8.76 -6.99
C VAL A 90 8.27 8.99 -8.20
N LYS A 91 8.57 10.24 -8.54
CA LYS A 91 9.54 10.58 -9.60
C LYS A 91 10.90 9.94 -9.33
N GLN A 92 11.38 10.00 -8.08
CA GLN A 92 12.66 9.38 -7.70
C GLN A 92 12.64 7.85 -7.86
N TYR A 93 11.57 7.17 -7.42
CA TYR A 93 11.41 5.72 -7.62
C TYR A 93 11.40 5.35 -9.10
N VAL A 94 10.66 6.11 -9.91
CA VAL A 94 10.60 5.89 -11.37
C VAL A 94 11.98 6.06 -12.02
N GLN A 95 12.68 7.15 -11.72
CA GLN A 95 14.02 7.43 -12.25
C GLN A 95 15.06 6.37 -11.87
N ARG A 96 14.94 5.81 -10.67
CA ARG A 96 15.81 4.73 -10.17
C ARG A 96 15.38 3.34 -10.60
N ARG A 97 14.31 3.21 -11.38
CA ARG A 97 13.69 1.92 -11.75
C ARG A 97 13.31 1.09 -10.51
N GLN A 98 12.76 1.75 -9.51
CA GLN A 98 12.31 1.19 -8.24
C GLN A 98 10.78 1.31 -8.07
N ALA A 99 10.06 1.53 -9.15
CA ALA A 99 8.61 1.60 -9.22
C ALA A 99 8.08 0.59 -10.23
N LEU A 100 7.10 -0.19 -9.83
CA LEU A 100 6.40 -1.17 -10.67
C LEU A 100 4.92 -0.84 -10.73
N ILE A 101 4.31 -1.11 -11.87
CA ILE A 101 2.85 -1.01 -12.07
C ILE A 101 2.32 -2.26 -12.74
N MET A 102 1.05 -2.53 -12.48
CA MET A 102 0.24 -3.50 -13.21
C MET A 102 -1.03 -2.80 -13.68
N ARG A 103 -1.43 -3.06 -14.92
CA ARG A 103 -2.61 -2.43 -15.53
C ARG A 103 -3.61 -3.49 -16.00
N ASP A 104 -4.89 -3.08 -16.00
CA ASP A 104 -5.94 -3.73 -16.77
C ASP A 104 -6.50 -2.67 -17.74
N GLY A 105 -6.15 -2.81 -19.01
CA GLY A 105 -6.37 -1.77 -20.00
C GLY A 105 -5.62 -0.46 -19.66
N SER A 106 -6.35 0.64 -19.52
CA SER A 106 -5.77 1.94 -19.12
C SER A 106 -5.67 2.13 -17.61
N THR A 107 -6.29 1.25 -16.81
CA THR A 107 -6.40 1.42 -15.35
C THR A 107 -5.21 0.80 -14.63
N ILE A 108 -4.56 1.53 -13.72
CA ILE A 108 -3.60 0.94 -12.78
C ILE A 108 -4.38 0.13 -11.75
N ILE A 109 -4.13 -1.19 -11.70
CA ILE A 109 -4.76 -2.12 -10.76
C ILE A 109 -3.86 -2.46 -9.58
N GLY A 110 -2.58 -2.19 -9.69
CA GLY A 110 -1.60 -2.33 -8.62
C GLY A 110 -0.36 -1.50 -8.88
N ALA A 111 0.29 -1.07 -7.82
CA ALA A 111 1.55 -0.35 -7.87
C ALA A 111 2.43 -0.71 -6.67
N ALA A 112 3.74 -0.74 -6.89
CA ALA A 112 4.73 -0.99 -5.86
C ALA A 112 5.97 -0.10 -6.04
N ALA A 113 6.50 0.40 -4.91
CA ALA A 113 7.79 1.06 -4.85
C ALA A 113 8.68 0.32 -3.84
N PHE A 114 9.98 0.24 -4.14
CA PHE A 114 10.91 -0.58 -3.37
C PHE A 114 12.34 -0.03 -3.45
N SER A 115 13.20 -0.52 -2.57
CA SER A 115 14.63 -0.20 -2.56
C SER A 115 15.49 -1.43 -2.87
N TYR A 116 16.31 -1.35 -3.91
CA TYR A 116 17.29 -2.41 -4.21
C TYR A 116 18.35 -2.58 -3.12
N GLN A 117 18.67 -1.51 -2.41
CA GLN A 117 19.74 -1.54 -1.40
C GLN A 117 19.29 -2.33 -0.17
N THR A 118 18.13 -2.01 0.34
CA THR A 118 17.60 -2.56 1.60
C THR A 118 16.73 -3.79 1.39
N GLY A 119 16.20 -4.03 0.19
CA GLY A 119 15.17 -5.04 -0.05
C GLY A 119 13.82 -4.65 0.56
N SER A 120 13.63 -3.38 0.93
CA SER A 120 12.35 -2.90 1.46
C SER A 120 11.34 -2.66 0.35
N ILE A 121 10.10 -3.01 0.62
CA ILE A 121 8.94 -2.54 -0.13
C ILE A 121 8.41 -1.32 0.62
N ASP A 122 8.58 -0.15 0.01
CA ASP A 122 8.22 1.12 0.63
C ASP A 122 6.75 1.48 0.35
N PHE A 123 6.19 0.89 -0.70
CA PHE A 123 4.79 1.01 -1.07
C PHE A 123 4.32 -0.23 -1.82
N LEU A 124 3.18 -0.78 -1.46
CA LEU A 124 2.48 -1.83 -2.20
C LEU A 124 0.97 -1.62 -2.04
N ALA A 125 0.30 -1.33 -3.12
CA ALA A 125 -1.13 -1.14 -3.10
C ALA A 125 -1.83 -1.81 -4.27
N VAL A 126 -3.08 -2.18 -4.04
CA VAL A 126 -3.96 -2.84 -5.01
C VAL A 126 -5.27 -2.09 -5.09
N HIS A 127 -5.73 -1.84 -6.30
CA HIS A 127 -7.02 -1.23 -6.58
C HIS A 127 -8.15 -2.01 -5.87
N PRO A 128 -9.10 -1.35 -5.18
CA PRO A 128 -10.10 -2.02 -4.35
C PRO A 128 -10.86 -3.15 -5.06
N GLN A 129 -11.20 -2.96 -6.34
CA GLN A 129 -11.89 -3.96 -7.15
C GLN A 129 -11.05 -5.24 -7.39
N TYR A 130 -9.73 -5.15 -7.29
CA TYR A 130 -8.79 -6.23 -7.63
C TYR A 130 -8.12 -6.88 -6.41
N ARG A 131 -8.49 -6.50 -5.19
CA ARG A 131 -7.88 -7.02 -3.95
C ARG A 131 -7.91 -8.54 -3.82
N HIS A 132 -8.93 -9.20 -4.38
CA HIS A 132 -9.10 -10.66 -4.32
C HIS A 132 -8.55 -11.41 -5.53
N TYR A 133 -7.93 -10.70 -6.47
CA TYR A 133 -7.39 -11.27 -7.71
C TYR A 133 -5.90 -11.62 -7.64
N GLY A 134 -5.30 -11.64 -6.45
CA GLY A 134 -3.90 -12.04 -6.27
C GLY A 134 -2.86 -11.04 -6.76
N VAL A 135 -3.24 -9.80 -7.04
CA VAL A 135 -2.34 -8.76 -7.57
C VAL A 135 -1.14 -8.51 -6.64
N ALA A 136 -1.35 -8.39 -5.32
CA ALA A 136 -0.26 -8.22 -4.37
C ALA A 136 0.73 -9.40 -4.42
N LYS A 137 0.19 -10.64 -4.48
CA LYS A 137 1.02 -11.83 -4.61
C LYS A 137 1.83 -11.83 -5.90
N ALA A 138 1.24 -11.40 -7.02
CA ALA A 138 1.93 -11.32 -8.29
C ALA A 138 3.12 -10.35 -8.24
N PHE A 139 2.98 -9.18 -7.60
CA PHE A 139 4.11 -8.26 -7.36
C PHE A 139 5.21 -8.91 -6.52
N LEU A 140 4.87 -9.58 -5.43
CA LEU A 140 5.84 -10.26 -4.57
C LEU A 140 6.57 -11.38 -5.34
N ASP A 141 5.83 -12.19 -6.08
CA ASP A 141 6.41 -13.25 -6.89
C ASP A 141 7.35 -12.68 -7.97
N PHE A 142 6.95 -11.61 -8.64
CA PHE A 142 7.79 -10.92 -9.62
C PHE A 142 9.07 -10.39 -8.97
N MET A 143 8.97 -9.69 -7.84
CA MET A 143 10.13 -9.15 -7.13
C MET A 143 11.07 -10.25 -6.66
N MET A 144 10.55 -11.32 -6.05
CA MET A 144 11.36 -12.43 -5.55
C MET A 144 12.03 -13.21 -6.66
N CYS A 145 11.39 -13.37 -7.81
CA CYS A 145 11.94 -14.15 -8.93
C CYS A 145 12.88 -13.34 -9.82
N ASN A 146 12.72 -12.02 -9.92
CA ASN A 146 13.43 -11.20 -10.90
C ASN A 146 14.33 -10.13 -10.29
N LEU A 147 14.02 -9.60 -9.10
CA LEU A 147 14.72 -8.44 -8.53
C LEU A 147 15.52 -8.78 -7.27
N PHE A 148 15.01 -9.69 -6.45
CA PHE A 148 15.59 -10.05 -5.14
C PHE A 148 15.85 -11.55 -5.04
N VAL A 149 16.37 -12.14 -6.13
CA VAL A 149 16.68 -13.59 -6.17
C VAL A 149 17.63 -13.97 -5.04
N GLY A 150 17.24 -14.97 -4.24
CA GLY A 150 18.04 -15.44 -3.10
C GLY A 150 18.14 -14.46 -1.93
N ARG A 151 17.41 -13.35 -1.96
CA ARG A 151 17.38 -12.34 -0.89
C ARG A 151 16.00 -12.29 -0.23
N GLU A 152 15.99 -11.90 1.02
CA GLU A 152 14.76 -11.53 1.71
C GLU A 152 14.27 -10.15 1.26
N ILE A 153 12.97 -9.93 1.33
CA ILE A 153 12.36 -8.62 1.22
C ILE A 153 11.61 -8.27 2.49
N SER A 154 11.50 -6.99 2.78
CA SER A 154 10.82 -6.51 3.98
C SER A 154 9.75 -5.49 3.65
N ILE A 155 8.78 -5.39 4.52
CA ILE A 155 7.75 -4.34 4.48
C ILE A 155 7.46 -3.88 5.90
N THR A 156 7.07 -2.63 6.07
CA THR A 156 6.66 -2.09 7.36
C THR A 156 5.15 -1.93 7.42
N THR A 157 4.56 -2.27 8.54
CA THR A 157 3.12 -2.17 8.76
C THR A 157 2.79 -1.82 10.22
N PHE A 158 1.52 -1.80 10.55
CA PHE A 158 1.02 -1.58 11.90
C PHE A 158 1.48 -2.67 12.87
N ARG A 159 1.63 -2.32 14.15
CA ARG A 159 1.85 -3.30 15.22
C ARG A 159 0.57 -4.11 15.47
N GLU A 160 0.75 -5.26 16.10
CA GLU A 160 -0.37 -6.09 16.53
C GLU A 160 -1.32 -5.29 17.45
N GLY A 161 -2.62 -5.43 17.19
CA GLY A 161 -3.66 -4.72 17.95
C GLY A 161 -3.78 -3.23 17.67
N ASP A 162 -3.07 -2.69 16.69
CA ASP A 162 -3.23 -1.29 16.30
C ASP A 162 -4.61 -1.06 15.67
N LYS A 163 -5.35 -0.09 16.23
CA LYS A 163 -6.72 0.22 15.76
C LYS A 163 -6.76 0.86 14.37
N ALA A 164 -5.64 1.35 13.87
CA ALA A 164 -5.53 1.89 12.52
C ALA A 164 -5.30 0.80 11.46
N ASP A 165 -4.96 -0.42 11.87
CA ASP A 165 -4.83 -1.56 10.97
C ASP A 165 -6.21 -2.01 10.49
N THR A 166 -6.46 -1.88 9.20
CA THR A 166 -7.69 -2.33 8.53
C THR A 166 -7.59 -3.76 8.00
N GLY A 167 -6.65 -4.56 8.51
CA GLY A 167 -6.40 -5.95 8.11
C GLY A 167 -5.18 -6.13 7.20
N GLN A 168 -4.42 -5.08 6.95
CA GLN A 168 -3.24 -5.11 6.09
C GLN A 168 -2.15 -6.02 6.64
N ARG A 169 -1.94 -6.02 7.97
CA ARG A 169 -1.00 -6.90 8.65
C ARG A 169 -1.30 -8.38 8.40
N GLU A 170 -2.56 -8.77 8.56
CA GLU A 170 -2.99 -10.16 8.34
C GLU A 170 -2.89 -10.57 6.86
N GLU A 171 -3.06 -9.64 5.95
CA GLU A 171 -2.86 -9.89 4.53
C GLU A 171 -1.38 -10.18 4.23
N TYR A 172 -0.45 -9.41 4.77
CA TYR A 172 0.99 -9.68 4.62
C TYR A 172 1.39 -11.04 5.22
N LYS A 173 0.85 -11.40 6.38
CA LYS A 173 1.08 -12.74 6.96
C LYS A 173 0.57 -13.85 6.03
N ARG A 174 -0.61 -13.69 5.43
CA ARG A 174 -1.14 -14.65 4.43
C ARG A 174 -0.27 -14.74 3.18
N LEU A 175 0.40 -13.67 2.81
CA LEU A 175 1.36 -13.63 1.71
C LEU A 175 2.72 -14.25 2.08
N GLY A 176 2.92 -14.69 3.32
CA GLY A 176 4.11 -15.40 3.79
C GLY A 176 5.11 -14.55 4.56
N PHE A 177 4.80 -13.30 4.83
CA PHE A 177 5.65 -12.47 5.67
C PHE A 177 5.62 -12.94 7.14
N ALA A 178 6.77 -12.97 7.76
CA ALA A 178 6.95 -13.22 9.19
C ALA A 178 7.28 -11.91 9.93
N GLU A 179 6.87 -11.84 11.19
CA GLU A 179 7.17 -10.70 12.05
C GLU A 179 8.67 -10.62 12.36
N SER A 180 9.18 -9.39 12.36
CA SER A 180 10.55 -9.07 12.70
C SER A 180 10.59 -7.97 13.77
N GLU A 181 11.44 -6.99 13.63
CA GLU A 181 11.68 -5.95 14.63
C GLU A 181 10.55 -4.92 14.75
N LEU A 182 10.37 -4.41 15.97
CA LEU A 182 9.51 -3.26 16.22
C LEU A 182 10.27 -1.98 15.89
N LEU A 183 9.61 -1.09 15.15
CA LEU A 183 10.18 0.17 14.69
C LEU A 183 9.34 1.35 15.17
N THR A 184 9.87 2.54 14.95
CA THR A 184 9.12 3.80 15.03
C THR A 184 9.47 4.61 13.80
N GLU A 185 8.51 4.81 12.90
CA GLU A 185 8.66 5.55 11.68
C GLU A 185 7.76 6.77 11.70
N PHE A 186 8.30 7.93 11.36
CA PHE A 186 7.57 9.22 11.40
C PHE A 186 6.88 9.49 12.75
N GLY A 187 7.48 9.03 13.86
CA GLY A 187 6.89 9.15 15.19
C GLY A 187 5.74 8.17 15.48
N TYR A 188 5.47 7.22 14.58
CA TYR A 188 4.43 6.22 14.74
C TYR A 188 5.03 4.83 15.01
N PRO A 189 4.47 4.04 15.97
CA PRO A 189 4.91 2.69 16.22
C PRO A 189 4.56 1.77 15.05
N THR A 190 5.57 1.17 14.43
CA THR A 190 5.41 0.23 13.31
C THR A 190 6.12 -1.09 13.60
N GLN A 191 5.91 -2.07 12.75
CA GLN A 191 6.61 -3.35 12.78
C GLN A 191 7.08 -3.73 11.38
N ARG A 192 8.35 -4.15 11.30
CA ARG A 192 8.88 -4.76 10.09
C ARG A 192 8.39 -6.20 9.99
N LEU A 193 7.98 -6.59 8.81
CA LEU A 193 7.73 -7.95 8.40
C LEU A 193 8.74 -8.34 7.32
N ILE A 194 9.16 -9.61 7.32
CA ILE A 194 10.15 -10.14 6.38
C ILE A 194 9.55 -11.32 5.61
N LEU A 195 9.71 -11.30 4.30
CA LEU A 195 9.43 -12.44 3.43
C LEU A 195 10.79 -13.09 3.08
N PRO A 196 11.05 -14.34 3.55
CA PRO A 196 12.29 -15.02 3.28
C PRO A 196 12.44 -15.34 1.78
N PRO A 197 13.69 -15.55 1.31
CA PRO A 197 13.92 -15.94 -0.07
C PRO A 197 13.22 -17.25 -0.39
N LYS A 198 12.71 -17.37 -1.62
CA LYS A 198 12.20 -18.65 -2.09
C LYS A 198 13.34 -19.68 -2.06
N GLN A 199 13.16 -20.77 -1.32
CA GLN A 199 14.09 -21.91 -1.41
C GLN A 199 14.02 -22.45 -2.84
N GLU A 200 15.16 -22.53 -3.51
CA GLU A 200 15.27 -23.32 -4.72
C GLU A 200 14.85 -24.75 -4.33
N LYS A 201 13.79 -25.26 -4.94
CA LYS A 201 13.52 -26.70 -4.86
C LYS A 201 14.72 -27.36 -5.48
N GLY A 202 15.60 -27.91 -4.64
CA GLY A 202 16.66 -28.77 -5.10
C GLY A 202 16.05 -29.84 -5.98
N ASP A 203 16.47 -29.85 -7.23
CA ASP A 203 16.19 -30.90 -8.19
C ASP A 203 16.88 -32.15 -7.64
N ASN A 204 16.16 -32.88 -6.81
CA ASN A 204 16.62 -34.22 -6.42
C ASN A 204 16.34 -35.13 -7.60
N GLY A 205 17.39 -35.26 -8.45
CA GLY A 205 17.48 -36.24 -9.51
C GLY A 205 17.35 -37.68 -9.02
#